data_fb7b8ad36434ec3e86a0ea01c645d8a4
#
_entry.id   fb7b8ad36434ec3e86a0ea01c645d8a4
#
_cell.length_a   1.000
_cell.length_b   1.000
_cell.length_c   1.000
_cell.angle_alpha   90.00
_cell.angle_beta   90.00
_cell.angle_gamma   90.00
#
_symmetry.space_group_name_H-M   'P 1'
#
loop_
_entity.id
_entity.type
_entity.pdbx_description
1 polymer ?
#
loop_
_entity_poly.entity_id
_entity_poly.type
_entity_poly.pdbx_seq_one_letter_code
_entity_poly.pdbx_strand_id
1 'polypeptide(L)'
;ELDSKNRATGAHIQLKDSDEPTEKRDSKLTYDPVGWHNYKFFYGDGREEAWLMSRGHLIGYQFSGLNDEKRNLVPMTNWLNAGNYSGTDEHNQSSILYYENRLDSWLANHPNYYLDYKVTPIYQKDELIPRQIELQYVGIDENGKLLEIKLESSKEKVDKYSVTHVVLDNVSANAEINYLDGTAKNLVEDAKVKEEKEKAKKEAEEKAKKEAEEKAEAEKKAKEEEEKARQAEQEKEESQESNTQSANSGGYFKDSRGRWHKPNGKYASKKEIKAAGLTW
;
A
#
# COMPACT_ATOMS: atom_id res chain seq x y z
N GLU A 1 0.51 1.01 -39.88
CA GLU A 1 0.31 -0.39 -40.32
C GLU A 1 0.01 -1.27 -39.10
N LEU A 2 -0.51 -2.49 -39.36
CA LEU A 2 -0.65 -3.53 -38.35
C LEU A 2 0.36 -4.64 -38.62
N ASP A 3 0.93 -5.22 -37.56
CA ASP A 3 1.77 -6.41 -37.67
C ASP A 3 0.94 -7.72 -37.72
N SER A 4 1.62 -8.86 -37.75
CA SER A 4 0.98 -10.20 -37.79
C SER A 4 0.12 -10.53 -36.57
N LYS A 5 0.25 -9.76 -35.48
CA LYS A 5 -0.58 -9.88 -34.25
C LYS A 5 -1.70 -8.83 -34.20
N ASN A 6 -1.92 -8.08 -35.28
CA ASN A 6 -2.84 -6.94 -35.34
C ASN A 6 -2.49 -5.78 -34.41
N ARG A 7 -1.21 -5.64 -34.01
CA ARG A 7 -0.73 -4.51 -33.22
C ARG A 7 -0.38 -3.36 -34.16
N ALA A 8 -0.73 -2.12 -33.79
CA ALA A 8 -0.28 -0.94 -34.53
C ALA A 8 1.25 -0.81 -34.41
N THR A 9 1.94 -0.57 -35.52
CA THR A 9 3.42 -0.52 -35.59
C THR A 9 3.98 0.88 -35.55
N GLY A 10 3.13 1.88 -35.76
CA GLY A 10 3.50 3.29 -35.73
C GLY A 10 2.57 4.13 -36.61
N ALA A 11 2.66 5.43 -36.37
CA ALA A 11 1.99 6.45 -37.15
C ALA A 11 2.99 7.58 -37.47
N HIS A 12 2.83 8.21 -38.63
CA HIS A 12 3.69 9.29 -39.09
C HIS A 12 2.88 10.30 -39.89
N ILE A 13 3.04 11.57 -39.60
CA ILE A 13 2.35 12.66 -40.27
C ILE A 13 3.33 13.80 -40.51
N GLN A 14 3.17 14.49 -41.62
CA GLN A 14 3.78 15.77 -41.90
C GLN A 14 2.67 16.73 -42.24
N LEU A 15 2.55 17.82 -41.50
CA LEU A 15 1.44 18.77 -41.64
C LEU A 15 1.86 20.20 -41.31
N LYS A 16 1.07 21.18 -41.80
CA LYS A 16 1.04 22.56 -41.35
C LYS A 16 -0.14 22.78 -40.42
N ASP A 17 -0.17 23.91 -39.75
CA ASP A 17 -1.30 24.40 -38.96
C ASP A 17 -2.64 24.37 -39.77
N SER A 18 -2.59 24.82 -41.04
CA SER A 18 -3.74 24.79 -41.94
C SER A 18 -4.27 23.41 -42.31
N ASP A 19 -3.52 22.35 -42.07
CA ASP A 19 -3.87 20.97 -42.40
C ASP A 19 -4.56 20.25 -41.23
N GLU A 20 -4.65 20.90 -40.10
CA GLU A 20 -5.31 20.39 -38.92
C GLU A 20 -6.82 20.19 -39.15
N PRO A 21 -7.45 19.17 -38.51
CA PRO A 21 -8.87 18.89 -38.66
C PRO A 21 -9.74 20.06 -38.18
N THR A 22 -10.66 20.51 -39.04
CA THR A 22 -11.67 21.52 -38.69
C THR A 22 -12.92 20.94 -38.04
N GLU A 23 -13.13 19.63 -38.16
CA GLU A 23 -14.29 18.94 -37.62
C GLU A 23 -14.08 18.57 -36.15
N LYS A 24 -15.14 18.68 -35.37
CA LYS A 24 -15.11 18.28 -33.97
C LYS A 24 -14.93 16.76 -33.83
N ARG A 25 -14.02 16.32 -33.00
CA ARG A 25 -13.82 14.91 -32.67
C ARG A 25 -15.11 14.28 -32.14
N ASP A 26 -15.45 13.09 -32.65
CA ASP A 26 -16.45 12.22 -32.01
C ASP A 26 -15.87 11.67 -30.69
N SER A 27 -16.61 11.80 -29.62
CA SER A 27 -16.20 11.32 -28.30
C SER A 27 -16.21 9.79 -28.18
N LYS A 28 -16.87 9.08 -29.11
CA LYS A 28 -17.04 7.62 -29.05
C LYS A 28 -16.02 6.92 -29.92
N LEU A 29 -15.21 6.07 -29.31
CA LEU A 29 -14.36 5.09 -29.98
C LEU A 29 -15.02 3.71 -29.90
N THR A 30 -15.03 2.97 -31.01
CA THR A 30 -15.65 1.64 -31.11
C THR A 30 -14.63 0.53 -31.22
N TYR A 31 -13.43 0.80 -31.74
CA TYR A 31 -12.38 -0.18 -31.92
C TYR A 31 -11.61 -0.44 -30.62
N ASP A 32 -11.52 -1.70 -30.24
CA ASP A 32 -10.67 -2.17 -29.16
C ASP A 32 -9.34 -2.66 -29.74
N PRO A 33 -8.20 -1.98 -29.48
CA PRO A 33 -6.90 -2.45 -29.95
C PRO A 33 -6.52 -3.77 -29.26
N VAL A 34 -5.66 -4.56 -29.93
CA VAL A 34 -5.24 -5.85 -29.43
C VAL A 34 -4.66 -5.73 -28.01
N GLY A 35 -5.03 -6.66 -27.14
CA GLY A 35 -4.65 -6.62 -25.71
C GLY A 35 -5.51 -5.67 -24.86
N TRP A 36 -6.56 -5.08 -25.45
CA TRP A 36 -7.43 -4.17 -24.73
C TRP A 36 -8.16 -4.85 -23.58
N HIS A 37 -7.90 -4.35 -22.36
CA HIS A 37 -8.67 -4.59 -21.17
C HIS A 37 -8.83 -3.27 -20.45
N ASN A 38 -9.99 -3.03 -19.83
CA ASN A 38 -10.14 -1.82 -19.05
C ASN A 38 -10.74 -2.14 -17.67
N TYR A 39 -10.03 -1.69 -16.65
CA TYR A 39 -10.37 -1.88 -15.25
C TYR A 39 -10.55 -0.52 -14.59
N LYS A 40 -11.47 -0.42 -13.63
CA LYS A 40 -11.50 0.66 -12.68
C LYS A 40 -10.61 0.30 -11.51
N PHE A 41 -9.58 1.09 -11.27
CA PHE A 41 -8.61 0.89 -10.20
C PHE A 41 -8.56 2.07 -9.26
N PHE A 42 -8.42 1.78 -7.98
CA PHE A 42 -8.13 2.80 -6.98
C PHE A 42 -6.76 3.43 -7.24
N TYR A 43 -6.64 4.73 -6.94
CA TYR A 43 -5.39 5.48 -7.03
C TYR A 43 -5.22 6.40 -5.82
N GLY A 44 -4.05 7.02 -5.68
CA GLY A 44 -3.74 7.93 -4.58
C GLY A 44 -3.88 7.25 -3.21
N ASP A 45 -4.76 7.76 -2.38
CA ASP A 45 -5.03 7.23 -1.05
C ASP A 45 -6.07 6.08 -1.01
N GLY A 46 -6.57 5.65 -2.17
CA GLY A 46 -7.54 4.55 -2.29
C GLY A 46 -9.00 4.96 -2.13
N ARG A 47 -9.32 6.25 -2.17
CA ARG A 47 -10.69 6.76 -2.07
C ARG A 47 -11.39 6.92 -3.41
N GLU A 48 -10.62 7.07 -4.46
CA GLU A 48 -11.10 7.31 -5.80
C GLU A 48 -10.67 6.22 -6.76
N GLU A 49 -11.54 5.95 -7.74
CA GLU A 49 -11.30 4.99 -8.82
C GLU A 49 -11.29 5.69 -10.18
N ALA A 50 -10.45 5.22 -11.08
CA ALA A 50 -10.42 5.65 -12.47
C ALA A 50 -10.19 4.46 -13.41
N TRP A 51 -10.56 4.64 -14.68
CA TRP A 51 -10.21 3.70 -15.73
C TRP A 51 -8.71 3.68 -15.96
N LEU A 52 -8.08 2.50 -15.91
CA LEU A 52 -6.64 2.34 -16.07
C LEU A 52 -6.18 2.68 -17.48
N MET A 53 -6.90 2.19 -18.49
CA MET A 53 -6.51 2.26 -19.90
C MET A 53 -7.38 3.21 -20.70
N SER A 54 -6.72 3.85 -21.66
CA SER A 54 -7.34 4.58 -22.78
C SER A 54 -7.06 3.85 -24.08
N ARG A 55 -8.00 3.92 -25.04
CA ARG A 55 -7.72 3.64 -26.44
C ARG A 55 -6.91 4.82 -26.97
N GLY A 56 -5.58 4.77 -26.72
CA GLY A 56 -4.70 5.89 -26.98
C GLY A 56 -4.38 6.04 -28.45
N HIS A 57 -4.51 7.25 -28.97
CA HIS A 57 -4.02 7.57 -30.31
C HIS A 57 -2.48 7.65 -30.29
N LEU A 58 -1.86 7.06 -31.30
CA LEU A 58 -0.43 7.29 -31.56
C LEU A 58 -0.20 8.74 -31.95
N ILE A 59 -0.95 9.24 -32.91
CA ILE A 59 -1.01 10.64 -33.29
C ILE A 59 -2.40 11.17 -32.95
N GLY A 60 -2.48 12.21 -32.14
CA GLY A 60 -3.70 12.81 -31.66
C GLY A 60 -4.63 13.23 -32.77
N TYR A 61 -5.94 13.27 -32.45
CA TYR A 61 -6.98 13.69 -33.40
C TYR A 61 -6.74 15.11 -33.93
N GLN A 62 -6.21 16.02 -33.09
CA GLN A 62 -5.92 17.39 -33.46
C GLN A 62 -4.99 17.51 -34.68
N PHE A 63 -4.12 16.55 -34.92
CA PHE A 63 -3.24 16.51 -36.07
C PHE A 63 -3.79 15.64 -37.20
N SER A 64 -4.34 14.47 -36.87
CA SER A 64 -4.62 13.44 -37.84
C SER A 64 -6.06 13.43 -38.37
N GLY A 65 -7.03 13.95 -37.61
CA GLY A 65 -8.46 13.79 -37.90
C GLY A 65 -8.99 12.34 -37.83
N LEU A 66 -8.12 11.40 -37.40
CA LEU A 66 -8.45 9.98 -37.37
C LEU A 66 -8.99 9.59 -35.99
N ASN A 67 -10.32 9.42 -35.87
CA ASN A 67 -10.92 9.12 -34.58
C ASN A 67 -10.82 7.64 -34.23
N ASP A 68 -11.31 6.72 -35.08
CA ASP A 68 -11.44 5.28 -34.78
C ASP A 68 -10.60 4.42 -35.75
N GLU A 69 -9.42 4.88 -36.11
CA GLU A 69 -8.50 4.21 -37.01
C GLU A 69 -7.64 3.19 -36.25
N LYS A 70 -7.86 1.90 -36.51
CA LYS A 70 -7.19 0.78 -35.86
C LYS A 70 -5.66 0.83 -35.91
N ARG A 71 -5.08 1.40 -36.96
CA ARG A 71 -3.63 1.55 -37.15
C ARG A 71 -3.03 2.69 -36.33
N ASN A 72 -3.89 3.52 -35.72
CA ASN A 72 -3.51 4.67 -34.90
C ASN A 72 -3.88 4.49 -33.42
N LEU A 73 -4.42 3.32 -33.03
CA LEU A 73 -4.89 3.07 -31.65
C LEU A 73 -4.09 1.94 -31.01
N VAL A 74 -3.64 2.18 -29.77
CA VAL A 74 -3.00 1.18 -28.90
C VAL A 74 -3.54 1.29 -27.48
N PRO A 75 -3.51 0.20 -26.68
CA PRO A 75 -3.80 0.33 -25.26
C PRO A 75 -2.73 1.15 -24.56
N MET A 76 -3.11 2.27 -23.97
CA MET A 76 -2.26 3.14 -23.16
C MET A 76 -2.87 3.34 -21.79
N THR A 77 -2.04 3.44 -20.75
CA THR A 77 -2.55 3.92 -19.47
C THR A 77 -3.07 5.35 -19.61
N ASN A 78 -4.07 5.72 -18.81
CA ASN A 78 -4.54 7.11 -18.81
C ASN A 78 -3.43 8.07 -18.39
N TRP A 79 -2.53 7.62 -17.53
CA TRP A 79 -1.32 8.36 -17.13
C TRP A 79 -0.42 8.70 -18.33
N LEU A 80 -0.14 7.74 -19.21
CA LEU A 80 0.63 7.99 -20.43
C LEU A 80 -0.15 8.82 -21.45
N ASN A 81 -1.43 8.53 -21.65
CA ASN A 81 -2.25 9.17 -22.67
C ASN A 81 -2.58 10.63 -22.31
N ALA A 82 -3.00 10.87 -21.07
CA ALA A 82 -3.60 12.12 -20.64
C ALA A 82 -2.91 12.80 -19.44
N GLY A 83 -1.88 12.19 -18.89
CA GLY A 83 -1.05 12.78 -17.82
C GLY A 83 -1.59 12.61 -16.41
N ASN A 84 -2.76 12.00 -16.21
CA ASN A 84 -3.39 11.82 -14.91
C ASN A 84 -4.07 10.46 -14.80
N TYR A 85 -4.41 10.03 -13.59
CA TYR A 85 -5.24 8.82 -13.37
C TYR A 85 -6.67 9.04 -13.85
N SER A 86 -7.23 10.23 -13.60
CA SER A 86 -8.57 10.66 -14.02
C SER A 86 -8.50 12.07 -14.58
N GLY A 87 -9.15 12.30 -15.73
CA GLY A 87 -9.05 13.56 -16.45
C GLY A 87 -7.68 13.76 -17.13
N THR A 88 -7.20 15.00 -17.21
CA THR A 88 -6.00 15.39 -17.95
C THR A 88 -5.05 16.23 -17.09
N ASP A 89 -3.74 16.06 -17.34
CA ASP A 89 -2.69 16.97 -16.83
C ASP A 89 -1.70 17.26 -17.96
N GLU A 90 -1.84 18.43 -18.57
CA GLU A 90 -0.98 18.90 -19.66
C GLU A 90 0.44 19.29 -19.25
N HIS A 91 0.73 19.32 -17.93
CA HIS A 91 2.05 19.61 -17.40
C HIS A 91 2.89 18.35 -17.14
N ASN A 92 2.27 17.18 -17.20
CA ASN A 92 2.97 15.93 -16.96
C ASN A 92 3.82 15.51 -18.16
N GLN A 93 5.13 15.71 -18.07
CA GLN A 93 6.12 15.35 -19.11
C GLN A 93 6.20 13.83 -19.38
N SER A 94 5.51 12.99 -18.62
CA SER A 94 5.43 11.55 -18.86
C SER A 94 4.21 11.15 -19.69
N SER A 95 3.46 12.11 -20.22
CA SER A 95 2.28 11.89 -21.07
C SER A 95 2.47 12.38 -22.49
N ILE A 96 1.78 11.73 -23.42
CA ILE A 96 1.72 12.17 -24.82
C ILE A 96 1.06 13.55 -24.93
N LEU A 97 0.02 13.81 -24.13
CA LEU A 97 -0.70 15.08 -24.10
C LEU A 97 0.23 16.28 -23.89
N TYR A 98 1.26 16.16 -23.03
CA TYR A 98 2.23 17.23 -22.80
C TYR A 98 2.92 17.66 -24.11
N TYR A 99 3.33 16.71 -24.92
CA TYR A 99 4.06 16.95 -26.18
C TYR A 99 3.11 17.44 -27.27
N GLU A 100 1.98 16.78 -27.44
CA GLU A 100 1.05 17.13 -28.50
C GLU A 100 0.46 18.53 -28.35
N ASN A 101 0.10 18.98 -27.15
CA ASN A 101 -0.35 20.35 -26.91
C ASN A 101 0.72 21.40 -27.24
N ARG A 102 2.00 21.07 -27.03
CA ARG A 102 3.10 21.97 -27.33
C ARG A 102 3.48 21.96 -28.80
N LEU A 103 3.39 20.83 -29.46
CA LEU A 103 3.57 20.72 -30.92
C LEU A 103 2.47 21.48 -31.67
N ASP A 104 1.21 21.36 -31.23
CA ASP A 104 0.07 22.15 -31.73
C ASP A 104 0.33 23.65 -31.57
N SER A 105 0.73 24.08 -30.39
CA SER A 105 1.13 25.48 -30.15
C SER A 105 2.31 25.92 -31.01
N TRP A 106 3.28 25.03 -31.28
CA TRP A 106 4.39 25.32 -32.16
C TRP A 106 3.93 25.52 -33.59
N LEU A 107 3.03 24.68 -34.14
CA LEU A 107 2.42 24.83 -35.46
C LEU A 107 1.67 26.17 -35.58
N ALA A 108 0.81 26.50 -34.64
CA ALA A 108 0.05 27.75 -34.62
C ALA A 108 0.97 29.01 -34.65
N ASN A 109 2.16 28.93 -34.05
CA ASN A 109 3.16 29.98 -34.07
C ASN A 109 4.06 29.99 -35.31
N HIS A 110 3.98 28.92 -36.14
CA HIS A 110 4.79 28.78 -37.36
C HIS A 110 3.92 28.33 -38.55
N PRO A 111 2.89 29.11 -38.96
CA PRO A 111 1.85 28.67 -39.88
C PRO A 111 2.34 28.26 -41.27
N ASN A 112 3.54 28.74 -41.67
CA ASN A 112 4.17 28.38 -42.94
C ASN A 112 5.13 27.22 -42.88
N TYR A 113 5.40 26.67 -41.68
CA TYR A 113 6.31 25.55 -41.48
C TYR A 113 5.57 24.23 -41.41
N TYR A 114 6.26 23.15 -41.64
CA TYR A 114 5.74 21.82 -41.41
C TYR A 114 6.24 21.27 -40.08
N LEU A 115 5.40 20.54 -39.38
CA LEU A 115 5.77 19.58 -38.36
C LEU A 115 5.89 18.22 -39.03
N ASP A 116 7.01 17.54 -38.89
CA ASP A 116 7.17 16.12 -39.16
C ASP A 116 7.12 15.37 -37.82
N TYR A 117 6.08 14.57 -37.61
CA TYR A 117 5.82 13.91 -36.32
C TYR A 117 5.55 12.42 -36.52
N LYS A 118 6.39 11.60 -35.88
CA LYS A 118 6.32 10.15 -35.91
C LYS A 118 6.20 9.60 -34.51
N VAL A 119 5.28 8.64 -34.33
CA VAL A 119 5.05 7.94 -33.07
C VAL A 119 5.16 6.43 -33.26
N THR A 120 6.02 5.80 -32.46
CA THR A 120 6.32 4.37 -32.56
C THR A 120 6.05 3.66 -31.23
N PRO A 121 5.08 2.75 -31.17
CA PRO A 121 4.89 1.89 -29.99
C PRO A 121 5.98 0.82 -29.94
N ILE A 122 6.57 0.64 -28.75
CA ILE A 122 7.66 -0.30 -28.52
C ILE A 122 7.13 -1.49 -27.73
N TYR A 123 7.05 -2.65 -28.41
CA TYR A 123 6.67 -3.92 -27.84
C TYR A 123 7.90 -4.78 -27.57
N GLN A 124 7.81 -5.66 -26.56
CA GLN A 124 8.81 -6.71 -26.38
C GLN A 124 8.25 -8.06 -26.87
N LYS A 125 8.87 -8.64 -27.90
CA LYS A 125 8.50 -9.96 -28.46
C LYS A 125 6.99 -10.06 -28.76
N ASP A 126 6.31 -10.95 -28.04
CA ASP A 126 4.90 -11.31 -28.25
C ASP A 126 3.90 -10.48 -27.43
N GLU A 127 4.36 -9.45 -26.71
CA GLU A 127 3.51 -8.59 -25.92
C GLU A 127 2.46 -7.88 -26.77
N LEU A 128 1.23 -7.83 -26.27
CA LEU A 128 0.12 -7.18 -26.95
C LEU A 128 -0.01 -5.69 -26.59
N ILE A 129 0.56 -5.30 -25.42
CA ILE A 129 0.56 -3.92 -24.95
C ILE A 129 1.98 -3.35 -25.17
N PRO A 130 2.12 -2.17 -25.77
CA PRO A 130 3.43 -1.52 -25.88
C PRO A 130 3.94 -1.14 -24.49
N ARG A 131 5.23 -1.40 -24.23
CA ARG A 131 5.87 -0.98 -22.97
C ARG A 131 6.17 0.51 -22.96
N GLN A 132 6.47 1.04 -24.14
CA GLN A 132 6.87 2.43 -24.31
C GLN A 132 6.29 2.98 -25.60
N ILE A 133 6.19 4.29 -25.67
CA ILE A 133 5.89 5.03 -26.90
C ILE A 133 7.08 5.97 -27.18
N GLU A 134 7.66 5.87 -28.34
CA GLU A 134 8.67 6.81 -28.81
C GLU A 134 8.00 7.88 -29.68
N LEU A 135 8.25 9.14 -29.35
CA LEU A 135 7.88 10.32 -30.13
C LEU A 135 9.12 10.85 -30.83
N GLN A 136 9.00 11.14 -32.11
CA GLN A 136 10.05 11.77 -32.93
C GLN A 136 9.42 12.97 -33.62
N TYR A 137 10.02 14.16 -33.51
CA TYR A 137 9.49 15.35 -34.13
C TYR A 137 10.59 16.32 -34.55
N VAL A 138 10.33 17.03 -35.63
CA VAL A 138 11.19 18.06 -36.20
C VAL A 138 10.36 19.09 -36.98
N GLY A 139 10.74 20.33 -36.89
CA GLY A 139 10.18 21.41 -37.74
C GLY A 139 10.84 21.41 -39.10
N ILE A 140 10.13 21.89 -40.13
CA ILE A 140 10.66 22.09 -41.47
C ILE A 140 10.25 23.50 -41.94
N ASP A 141 11.22 24.36 -42.19
CA ASP A 141 10.93 25.71 -42.65
C ASP A 141 10.47 25.79 -44.12
N GLU A 142 10.17 26.99 -44.61
CA GLU A 142 9.70 27.23 -45.98
C GLU A 142 10.73 26.81 -47.06
N ASN A 143 12.00 26.67 -46.71
CA ASN A 143 13.08 26.29 -47.59
C ASN A 143 13.43 24.78 -47.48
N GLY A 144 12.68 24.03 -46.66
CA GLY A 144 12.95 22.61 -46.41
C GLY A 144 14.07 22.32 -45.40
N LYS A 145 14.53 23.32 -44.66
CA LYS A 145 15.54 23.16 -43.63
C LYS A 145 14.92 22.60 -42.37
N LEU A 146 15.57 21.60 -41.79
CA LEU A 146 15.16 20.99 -40.52
C LEU A 146 15.47 21.93 -39.35
N LEU A 147 14.50 22.08 -38.46
CA LEU A 147 14.53 22.92 -37.27
C LEU A 147 14.28 22.09 -36.03
N GLU A 148 15.17 22.20 -35.07
CA GLU A 148 14.95 21.65 -33.73
C GLU A 148 13.72 22.31 -33.08
N ILE A 149 12.79 21.47 -32.57
CA ILE A 149 11.68 21.94 -31.74
C ILE A 149 12.01 21.61 -30.28
N LYS A 150 11.99 22.62 -29.40
CA LYS A 150 12.22 22.48 -27.95
C LYS A 150 10.91 22.68 -27.21
N LEU A 151 10.50 21.67 -26.48
CA LEU A 151 9.26 21.69 -25.69
C LEU A 151 9.53 21.76 -24.17
N GLU A 152 10.79 22.04 -23.81
CA GLU A 152 11.26 22.22 -22.43
C GLU A 152 11.08 20.96 -21.54
N SER A 153 11.12 19.78 -22.13
CA SER A 153 11.09 18.54 -21.41
C SER A 153 12.49 17.99 -21.13
N SER A 154 12.70 17.49 -19.92
CA SER A 154 13.94 16.79 -19.55
C SER A 154 14.13 15.46 -20.27
N LYS A 155 13.10 14.96 -20.96
CA LYS A 155 13.12 13.68 -21.69
C LYS A 155 13.55 13.84 -23.15
N GLU A 156 13.66 15.06 -23.65
CA GLU A 156 14.06 15.37 -25.02
C GLU A 156 15.53 15.02 -25.28
N LYS A 157 15.77 14.31 -26.37
CA LYS A 157 17.10 14.04 -26.91
C LYS A 157 17.13 14.38 -28.37
N VAL A 158 18.00 15.29 -28.77
CA VAL A 158 18.10 15.76 -30.16
C VAL A 158 19.23 15.03 -30.87
N ASP A 159 18.96 14.54 -32.06
CA ASP A 159 19.94 13.90 -32.89
C ASP A 159 20.72 14.93 -33.79
N LYS A 160 21.67 14.42 -34.55
CA LYS A 160 22.49 15.26 -35.47
C LYS A 160 21.71 15.87 -36.64
N TYR A 161 20.48 15.49 -36.87
CA TYR A 161 19.59 16.01 -37.89
C TYR A 161 18.54 16.98 -37.33
N SER A 162 18.68 17.36 -36.09
CA SER A 162 17.73 18.24 -35.38
C SER A 162 16.38 17.56 -35.08
N VAL A 163 16.29 16.20 -35.20
CA VAL A 163 15.11 15.45 -34.80
C VAL A 163 15.15 15.25 -33.28
N THR A 164 14.08 15.61 -32.63
CA THR A 164 13.92 15.37 -31.19
C THR A 164 13.25 14.01 -30.96
N HIS A 165 13.81 13.25 -30.04
CA HIS A 165 13.35 11.93 -29.61
C HIS A 165 12.91 11.98 -28.15
N VAL A 166 11.76 11.41 -27.86
CA VAL A 166 11.23 11.26 -26.50
C VAL A 166 10.70 9.83 -26.34
N VAL A 167 11.09 9.15 -25.26
CA VAL A 167 10.56 7.82 -24.93
C VAL A 167 9.76 7.91 -23.64
N LEU A 168 8.50 7.48 -23.70
CA LEU A 168 7.55 7.51 -22.61
C LEU A 168 7.15 6.08 -22.21
N ASP A 169 7.19 5.79 -20.91
CA ASP A 169 6.81 4.49 -20.38
C ASP A 169 5.29 4.36 -20.28
N ASN A 170 4.75 3.23 -20.75
CA ASN A 170 3.34 2.89 -20.63
C ASN A 170 3.05 2.23 -19.30
N VAL A 171 3.09 3.01 -18.23
CA VAL A 171 2.94 2.58 -16.84
C VAL A 171 1.87 3.39 -16.12
N SER A 172 1.42 2.87 -14.98
CA SER A 172 0.63 3.64 -14.02
C SER A 172 1.02 3.19 -12.61
N ALA A 173 1.31 4.13 -11.71
CA ALA A 173 1.83 3.80 -10.38
C ALA A 173 0.84 2.99 -9.50
N ASN A 174 -0.45 3.03 -9.83
CA ASN A 174 -1.49 2.28 -9.13
C ASN A 174 -1.75 0.87 -9.69
N ALA A 175 -0.96 0.43 -10.70
CA ALA A 175 -1.23 -0.83 -11.39
C ALA A 175 0.03 -1.61 -11.74
N GLU A 176 -0.06 -2.92 -11.63
CA GLU A 176 0.85 -3.87 -12.25
C GLU A 176 0.23 -4.37 -13.54
N ILE A 177 0.87 -4.09 -14.69
CA ILE A 177 0.37 -4.41 -16.02
C ILE A 177 1.08 -5.64 -16.55
N ASN A 178 0.30 -6.63 -17.00
CA ASN A 178 0.82 -7.74 -17.79
C ASN A 178 0.81 -7.35 -19.28
N TYR A 179 1.94 -6.94 -19.79
CA TYR A 179 2.06 -6.49 -21.20
C TYR A 179 1.82 -7.61 -22.21
N LEU A 180 1.93 -8.88 -21.80
CA LEU A 180 1.75 -10.02 -22.71
C LEU A 180 0.30 -10.10 -23.20
N ASP A 181 -0.69 -9.84 -22.34
CA ASP A 181 -2.09 -10.00 -22.64
C ASP A 181 -2.98 -8.78 -22.30
N GLY A 182 -2.44 -7.77 -21.63
CA GLY A 182 -3.16 -6.56 -21.24
C GLY A 182 -3.95 -6.68 -19.95
N THR A 183 -3.88 -7.79 -19.24
CA THR A 183 -4.44 -7.88 -17.89
C THR A 183 -3.66 -7.03 -16.92
N ALA A 184 -4.30 -6.61 -15.82
CA ALA A 184 -3.65 -5.78 -14.82
C ALA A 184 -4.20 -6.04 -13.41
N LYS A 185 -3.41 -5.67 -12.40
CA LYS A 185 -3.73 -5.76 -10.99
C LYS A 185 -3.62 -4.39 -10.34
N ASN A 186 -4.62 -4.01 -9.55
CA ASN A 186 -4.57 -2.79 -8.76
C ASN A 186 -3.58 -2.96 -7.59
N LEU A 187 -2.69 -1.99 -7.43
CA LEU A 187 -1.70 -1.95 -6.34
C LEU A 187 -2.17 -1.10 -5.15
N VAL A 188 -3.25 -0.33 -5.33
CA VAL A 188 -3.84 0.51 -4.30
C VAL A 188 -5.08 -0.18 -3.74
N GLU A 189 -5.12 -0.34 -2.42
CA GLU A 189 -6.28 -0.91 -1.72
C GLU A 189 -7.36 0.16 -1.51
N ASP A 190 -8.64 -0.26 -1.56
CA ASP A 190 -9.77 0.59 -1.17
C ASP A 190 -9.58 1.12 0.28
N ALA A 191 -9.64 2.42 0.45
CA ALA A 191 -9.46 3.08 1.73
C ALA A 191 -10.49 2.59 2.78
N LYS A 192 -11.71 2.28 2.37
CA LYS A 192 -12.75 1.75 3.27
C LYS A 192 -12.38 0.36 3.80
N VAL A 193 -11.90 -0.52 2.92
CA VAL A 193 -11.45 -1.87 3.31
C VAL A 193 -10.26 -1.78 4.26
N LYS A 194 -9.33 -0.85 4.00
CA LYS A 194 -8.19 -0.61 4.86
C LYS A 194 -8.62 -0.08 6.25
N GLU A 195 -9.53 0.88 6.29
CA GLU A 195 -10.08 1.44 7.54
C GLU A 195 -10.82 0.37 8.36
N GLU A 196 -11.62 -0.49 7.70
CA GLU A 196 -12.31 -1.62 8.36
C GLU A 196 -11.33 -2.64 8.94
N LYS A 197 -10.28 -2.99 8.20
CA LYS A 197 -9.23 -3.88 8.71
C LYS A 197 -8.49 -3.30 9.91
N GLU A 198 -8.16 -2.02 9.87
CA GLU A 198 -7.50 -1.34 10.99
C GLU A 198 -8.40 -1.28 12.23
N LYS A 199 -9.71 -1.01 12.04
CA LYS A 199 -10.69 -1.02 13.13
C LYS A 199 -10.83 -2.41 13.75
N ALA A 200 -11.00 -3.44 12.93
CA ALA A 200 -11.08 -4.82 13.39
C ALA A 200 -9.82 -5.26 14.14
N LYS A 201 -8.65 -4.84 13.68
CA LYS A 201 -7.38 -5.12 14.37
C LYS A 201 -7.32 -4.46 15.74
N LYS A 202 -7.70 -3.19 15.85
CA LYS A 202 -7.74 -2.47 17.14
C LYS A 202 -8.72 -3.10 18.13
N GLU A 203 -9.91 -3.49 17.66
CA GLU A 203 -10.90 -4.18 18.48
C GLU A 203 -10.39 -5.55 18.98
N ALA A 204 -9.69 -6.30 18.11
CA ALA A 204 -9.08 -7.57 18.50
C ALA A 204 -7.94 -7.39 19.51
N GLU A 205 -7.09 -6.37 19.36
CA GLU A 205 -6.03 -6.04 20.30
C GLU A 205 -6.59 -5.59 21.66
N GLU A 206 -7.64 -4.78 21.68
CA GLU A 206 -8.30 -4.35 22.92
C GLU A 206 -8.94 -5.52 23.65
N LYS A 207 -9.61 -6.43 22.90
CA LYS A 207 -10.21 -7.63 23.48
C LYS A 207 -9.14 -8.57 24.07
N ALA A 208 -8.05 -8.79 23.34
CA ALA A 208 -6.94 -9.59 23.83
C ALA A 208 -6.29 -9.02 25.09
N LYS A 209 -6.18 -7.69 25.17
CA LYS A 209 -5.66 -7.00 26.35
C LYS A 209 -6.59 -7.15 27.56
N LYS A 210 -7.89 -7.01 27.38
CA LYS A 210 -8.90 -7.22 28.45
C LYS A 210 -8.87 -8.69 28.97
N GLU A 211 -8.84 -9.65 28.07
CA GLU A 211 -8.74 -11.07 28.43
C GLU A 211 -7.44 -11.38 29.19
N ALA A 212 -6.33 -10.75 28.81
CA ALA A 212 -5.05 -10.90 29.51
C ALA A 212 -5.07 -10.27 30.91
N GLU A 213 -5.69 -9.10 31.07
CA GLU A 213 -5.86 -8.40 32.35
C GLU A 213 -6.78 -9.20 33.30
N GLU A 214 -7.91 -9.70 32.80
CA GLU A 214 -8.82 -10.57 33.59
C GLU A 214 -8.13 -11.86 34.04
N LYS A 215 -7.34 -12.47 33.16
CA LYS A 215 -6.58 -13.68 33.49
C LYS A 215 -5.50 -13.41 34.55
N ALA A 216 -4.80 -12.28 34.43
CA ALA A 216 -3.78 -11.88 35.40
C ALA A 216 -4.41 -11.55 36.79
N GLU A 217 -5.58 -10.91 36.81
CA GLU A 217 -6.31 -10.64 38.05
C GLU A 217 -6.84 -11.92 38.70
N ALA A 218 -7.38 -12.85 37.92
CA ALA A 218 -7.81 -14.15 38.40
C ALA A 218 -6.64 -14.97 39.00
N GLU A 219 -5.50 -14.98 38.33
CA GLU A 219 -4.29 -15.67 38.84
C GLU A 219 -3.76 -15.02 40.13
N LYS A 220 -3.82 -13.70 40.24
CA LYS A 220 -3.45 -12.97 41.47
C LYS A 220 -4.40 -13.34 42.63
N LYS A 221 -5.71 -13.36 42.40
CA LYS A 221 -6.69 -13.75 43.43
C LYS A 221 -6.48 -15.20 43.87
N ALA A 222 -6.23 -16.12 42.94
CA ALA A 222 -5.98 -17.53 43.27
C ALA A 222 -4.71 -17.69 44.14
N LYS A 223 -3.63 -16.94 43.83
CA LYS A 223 -2.41 -16.93 44.67
C LYS A 223 -2.64 -16.37 46.06
N GLU A 224 -3.44 -15.29 46.19
CA GLU A 224 -3.78 -14.71 47.50
C GLU A 224 -4.66 -15.65 48.34
N GLU A 225 -5.58 -16.42 47.73
CA GLU A 225 -6.39 -17.41 48.42
C GLU A 225 -5.54 -18.60 48.86
N GLU A 226 -4.61 -19.08 48.04
CA GLU A 226 -3.71 -20.16 48.37
C GLU A 226 -2.76 -19.79 49.54
N GLU A 227 -2.26 -18.55 49.56
CA GLU A 227 -1.41 -18.04 50.63
C GLU A 227 -2.20 -17.93 51.95
N LYS A 228 -3.46 -17.41 51.92
CA LYS A 228 -4.33 -17.38 53.11
C LYS A 228 -4.66 -18.78 53.63
N ALA A 229 -4.92 -19.72 52.74
CA ALA A 229 -5.16 -21.12 53.15
C ALA A 229 -3.94 -21.74 53.83
N ARG A 230 -2.74 -21.46 53.32
CA ARG A 230 -1.47 -21.93 53.88
C ARG A 230 -1.19 -21.32 55.25
N GLN A 231 -1.48 -20.01 55.44
CA GLN A 231 -1.36 -19.35 56.74
C GLN A 231 -2.32 -19.91 57.77
N ALA A 232 -3.59 -20.18 57.38
CA ALA A 232 -4.59 -20.76 58.26
C ALA A 232 -4.26 -22.21 58.66
N GLU A 233 -3.56 -22.96 57.82
CA GLU A 233 -3.08 -24.33 58.10
C GLU A 233 -1.90 -24.28 59.08
N GLN A 234 -0.94 -23.37 58.94
CA GLN A 234 0.13 -23.13 59.88
C GLN A 234 -0.33 -22.71 61.27
N GLU A 235 -1.31 -21.81 61.36
CA GLU A 235 -1.93 -21.39 62.63
C GLU A 235 -2.63 -22.58 63.34
N LYS A 236 -3.24 -23.51 62.60
CA LYS A 236 -3.83 -24.73 63.16
C LYS A 236 -2.77 -25.71 63.69
N GLU A 237 -1.64 -25.89 62.99
CA GLU A 237 -0.57 -26.74 63.45
C GLU A 237 0.10 -26.17 64.70
N GLU A 238 0.38 -24.88 64.78
CA GLU A 238 0.91 -24.21 66.00
C GLU A 238 -0.02 -24.30 67.18
N SER A 239 -1.33 -24.20 66.95
CA SER A 239 -2.34 -24.36 68.04
C SER A 239 -2.47 -25.83 68.50
N GLN A 240 -2.21 -26.81 67.67
CA GLN A 240 -2.17 -28.22 68.07
C GLN A 240 -0.91 -28.61 68.84
N GLU A 241 0.28 -28.06 68.45
CA GLU A 241 1.52 -28.28 69.19
C GLU A 241 1.47 -27.67 70.58
N SER A 242 0.89 -26.48 70.78
CA SER A 242 0.76 -25.86 72.09
C SER A 242 -0.20 -26.65 73.03
N ASN A 243 -1.22 -27.32 72.46
CA ASN A 243 -2.18 -28.12 73.21
C ASN A 243 -1.60 -29.49 73.62
N THR A 244 -0.67 -30.05 72.86
CA THR A 244 0.00 -31.32 73.16
C THR A 244 1.06 -31.15 74.27
N GLN A 245 1.75 -30.04 74.36
CA GLN A 245 2.65 -29.74 75.44
C GLN A 245 1.98 -29.52 76.78
N SER A 246 0.77 -28.99 76.78
CA SER A 246 -0.03 -28.82 78.01
C SER A 246 -0.58 -30.11 78.59
N ALA A 247 -0.85 -31.10 77.73
CA ALA A 247 -1.40 -32.42 78.16
C ALA A 247 -0.38 -33.30 78.82
N ASN A 248 0.94 -33.16 78.57
CA ASN A 248 2.01 -34.03 79.07
C ASN A 248 2.65 -33.49 80.38
N SER A 249 2.28 -32.32 80.86
CA SER A 249 2.88 -31.68 82.05
C SER A 249 2.21 -32.02 83.38
N GLY A 250 1.17 -32.85 83.36
CA GLY A 250 0.42 -33.20 84.60
C GLY A 250 -0.10 -31.99 85.33
N GLY A 251 -0.44 -30.93 84.59
CA GLY A 251 -0.94 -29.66 85.14
C GLY A 251 0.13 -28.71 85.70
N TYR A 252 1.41 -29.07 85.65
CA TYR A 252 2.50 -28.15 85.98
C TYR A 252 2.72 -27.15 84.79
N PHE A 253 2.97 -25.89 85.10
CA PHE A 253 3.23 -24.88 84.12
C PHE A 253 4.39 -23.92 84.53
N LYS A 254 5.04 -23.32 83.55
CA LYS A 254 6.06 -22.26 83.78
C LYS A 254 5.45 -20.89 83.69
N ASP A 255 5.82 -20.01 84.64
CA ASP A 255 5.45 -18.60 84.55
C ASP A 255 6.33 -17.86 83.53
N SER A 256 6.07 -16.61 83.28
CA SER A 256 6.81 -15.73 82.34
C SER A 256 8.29 -15.53 82.74
N ARG A 257 8.66 -15.96 83.92
CA ARG A 257 10.05 -15.92 84.43
C ARG A 257 10.72 -17.32 84.44
N GLY A 258 10.07 -18.30 83.79
CA GLY A 258 10.58 -19.68 83.65
C GLY A 258 10.49 -20.51 84.91
N ARG A 259 9.73 -20.13 85.92
CA ARG A 259 9.59 -20.84 87.17
C ARG A 259 8.40 -21.82 87.12
N TRP A 260 8.62 -23.01 87.58
CA TRP A 260 7.59 -24.07 87.56
C TRP A 260 6.55 -23.87 88.70
N HIS A 261 5.30 -23.99 88.32
CA HIS A 261 4.13 -24.00 89.25
C HIS A 261 3.41 -25.34 89.18
N LYS A 262 2.83 -25.73 90.31
CA LYS A 262 1.90 -26.86 90.43
C LYS A 262 0.52 -26.48 89.85
N PRO A 263 -0.33 -27.49 89.59
CA PRO A 263 -1.72 -27.26 89.13
C PRO A 263 -2.53 -26.27 90.05
N ASN A 264 -2.15 -26.21 91.34
CA ASN A 264 -2.80 -25.31 92.30
C ASN A 264 -2.18 -23.93 92.39
N GLY A 265 -1.30 -23.56 91.43
CA GLY A 265 -0.68 -22.22 91.32
C GLY A 265 0.51 -21.99 92.27
N LYS A 266 0.87 -22.88 93.16
CA LYS A 266 2.03 -22.74 94.05
C LYS A 266 3.31 -23.12 93.34
N TYR A 267 4.48 -22.55 93.73
CA TYR A 267 5.77 -22.96 93.17
C TYR A 267 6.05 -24.45 93.36
N ALA A 268 6.56 -25.08 92.34
CA ALA A 268 6.98 -26.48 92.36
C ALA A 268 8.48 -26.57 92.64
N SER A 269 8.88 -27.50 93.49
CA SER A 269 10.29 -27.78 93.76
C SER A 269 10.91 -28.65 92.66
N LYS A 270 12.25 -28.60 92.54
CA LYS A 270 12.98 -29.49 91.62
C LYS A 270 12.64 -30.96 91.75
N LYS A 271 12.36 -31.44 93.00
CA LYS A 271 12.06 -32.82 93.32
C LYS A 271 10.65 -33.18 92.76
N GLU A 272 9.68 -32.29 92.89
CA GLU A 272 8.33 -32.44 92.38
C GLU A 272 8.31 -32.43 90.85
N ILE A 273 9.04 -31.52 90.23
CA ILE A 273 9.14 -31.42 88.79
C ILE A 273 9.77 -32.68 88.18
N LYS A 274 10.87 -33.19 88.81
CA LYS A 274 11.48 -34.43 88.39
C LYS A 274 10.59 -35.65 88.61
N ALA A 275 9.81 -35.68 89.69
CA ALA A 275 8.84 -36.74 89.98
C ALA A 275 7.67 -36.73 88.98
N ALA A 276 7.33 -35.58 88.44
CA ALA A 276 6.31 -35.42 87.39
C ALA A 276 6.87 -35.75 85.96
N GLY A 277 8.12 -36.20 85.85
CA GLY A 277 8.77 -36.53 84.56
C GLY A 277 9.15 -35.28 83.71
N LEU A 278 9.18 -34.11 84.35
CA LEU A 278 9.45 -32.83 83.67
C LEU A 278 10.91 -32.40 83.90
N THR A 279 11.49 -31.68 83.00
CA THR A 279 12.84 -31.11 83.11
C THR A 279 12.78 -29.69 83.69
N TRP A 280 13.69 -29.47 84.68
CA TRP A 280 13.78 -28.20 85.40
C TRP A 280 14.31 -27.06 84.47
#